data_f3601c88d27a2a9309047c1adcf918f1
#
_entry.id   f3601c88d27a2a9309047c1adcf918f1
#
_cell.length_a   1.000
_cell.length_b   1.000
_cell.length_c   1.000
_cell.angle_alpha   90.00
_cell.angle_beta   90.00
_cell.angle_gamma   90.00
#
_symmetry.space_group_name_H-M   'P 1'
#
loop_
_entity.id
_entity.type
_entity.pdbx_description
1 polymer ?
#
loop_
_entity_poly.entity_id
_entity_poly.type
_entity_poly.pdbx_seq_one_letter_code
_entity_poly.pdbx_strand_id
1 'polypeptide(L)'
;MSLIHNLRALAAALVLAAGALLAQGAAAQAASAPEASPAPAAAAPAPAPAPASGPAVAEEAVDNPYGLKALWNQGDFVAKGTLIIMLIMSMGSWYIIFTKLFEQQQMMKSARSGADAFWKAASIKAGLGALQEGSAFRFIAEQGIKASDHHEGTMVESIDKHTWISMSVDRATGSVQSRLQDGLAFRATVGSTAPFVGLFGTVWGIYNALVKIGISGQASIDKVAGPVGEALIMTAIGLGVAVPAVMGYNWLIRRNKAVMDQTKAFSADLHSVLLAGKR
;
A
#
# COMPACT_ATOMS: atom_id res chain seq x y z
N MET A 1 10.29 35.30 1.48
CA MET A 1 10.53 33.90 1.91
C MET A 1 9.71 33.49 3.13
N SER A 2 9.21 34.39 3.96
CA SER A 2 8.44 34.07 5.18
C SER A 2 7.01 33.56 4.94
N LEU A 3 6.33 34.04 3.90
CA LEU A 3 4.91 33.70 3.65
C LEU A 3 4.69 32.23 3.27
N ILE A 4 5.60 31.65 2.47
CA ILE A 4 5.54 30.24 2.05
C ILE A 4 5.86 29.29 3.23
N HIS A 5 6.73 29.71 4.15
CA HIS A 5 7.06 28.93 5.34
C HIS A 5 5.87 28.87 6.32
N ASN A 6 5.16 30.00 6.50
CA ASN A 6 3.99 30.09 7.34
C ASN A 6 2.80 29.32 6.76
N LEU A 7 2.63 29.31 5.42
CA LEU A 7 1.57 28.54 4.77
C LEU A 7 1.79 27.01 4.91
N ARG A 8 3.04 26.55 4.82
CA ARG A 8 3.41 25.14 5.04
C ARG A 8 3.21 24.73 6.49
N ALA A 9 3.56 25.60 7.45
CA ALA A 9 3.33 25.34 8.87
C ALA A 9 1.85 25.27 9.22
N LEU A 10 1.03 26.13 8.61
CA LEU A 10 -0.43 26.13 8.81
C LEU A 10 -1.09 24.88 8.21
N ALA A 11 -0.66 24.47 7.03
CA ALA A 11 -1.15 23.23 6.40
C ALA A 11 -0.77 21.99 7.21
N ALA A 12 0.47 21.92 7.73
CA ALA A 12 0.91 20.82 8.59
C ALA A 12 0.15 20.77 9.92
N ALA A 13 -0.14 21.93 10.53
CA ALA A 13 -0.93 22.02 11.77
C ALA A 13 -2.39 21.60 11.54
N LEU A 14 -2.98 21.91 10.38
CA LEU A 14 -4.35 21.54 10.05
C LEU A 14 -4.48 20.03 9.82
N VAL A 15 -3.49 19.40 9.18
CA VAL A 15 -3.42 17.94 8.96
C VAL A 15 -3.25 17.21 10.29
N LEU A 16 -2.42 17.73 11.21
CA LEU A 16 -2.23 17.12 12.53
C LEU A 16 -3.47 17.27 13.42
N ALA A 17 -4.18 18.41 13.35
CA ALA A 17 -5.41 18.62 14.09
C ALA A 17 -6.55 17.72 13.59
N ALA A 18 -6.67 17.52 12.28
CA ALA A 18 -7.65 16.60 11.69
C ALA A 18 -7.36 15.14 12.08
N GLY A 19 -6.09 14.75 12.12
CA GLY A 19 -5.66 13.41 12.56
C GLY A 19 -5.98 13.13 14.04
N ALA A 20 -5.82 14.12 14.91
CA ALA A 20 -6.10 13.99 16.34
C ALA A 20 -7.62 13.88 16.64
N LEU A 21 -8.47 14.58 15.87
CA LEU A 21 -9.93 14.47 16.00
C LEU A 21 -10.46 13.08 15.56
N LEU A 22 -9.86 12.48 14.53
CA LEU A 22 -10.24 11.16 14.04
C LEU A 22 -9.80 10.05 15.00
N ALA A 23 -8.68 10.22 15.71
CA ALA A 23 -8.21 9.25 16.70
C ALA A 23 -9.09 9.21 17.97
N GLN A 24 -9.68 10.33 18.37
CA GLN A 24 -10.58 10.39 19.53
C GLN A 24 -11.97 9.78 19.24
N GLY A 25 -12.44 9.82 17.99
CA GLY A 25 -13.70 9.17 17.59
C GLY A 25 -13.64 7.64 17.63
N ALA A 26 -12.49 7.05 17.34
CA ALA A 26 -12.30 5.60 17.32
C ALA A 26 -12.25 4.98 18.73
N ALA A 27 -11.79 5.72 19.73
CA ALA A 27 -11.70 5.24 21.11
C ALA A 27 -13.07 5.26 21.83
N ALA A 28 -13.98 6.16 21.45
CA ALA A 28 -15.30 6.28 22.04
C ALA A 28 -16.30 5.20 21.56
N GLN A 29 -16.08 4.61 20.38
CA GLN A 29 -16.94 3.60 19.78
C GLN A 29 -16.69 2.16 20.27
N ALA A 30 -15.56 1.91 20.91
CA ALA A 30 -15.22 0.59 21.45
C ALA A 30 -15.89 0.27 22.82
N ALA A 31 -16.53 1.26 23.47
CA ALA A 31 -17.06 1.12 24.82
C ALA A 31 -18.58 0.94 24.91
N SER A 32 -19.31 0.86 23.80
CA SER A 32 -20.78 0.70 23.81
C SER A 32 -21.29 -0.31 22.78
N ALA A 33 -20.95 -1.59 22.98
CA ALA A 33 -21.65 -2.68 22.35
C ALA A 33 -22.72 -3.20 23.34
N PRO A 34 -24.02 -3.18 23.02
CA PRO A 34 -25.04 -3.81 23.86
C PRO A 34 -24.93 -5.32 23.72
N GLU A 35 -24.91 -5.98 24.87
CA GLU A 35 -25.05 -7.43 25.00
C GLU A 35 -26.36 -7.90 24.35
N ALA A 36 -26.26 -8.77 23.35
CA ALA A 36 -27.42 -9.34 22.67
C ALA A 36 -28.09 -10.39 23.59
N SER A 37 -29.30 -10.09 24.05
CA SER A 37 -30.19 -11.01 24.71
C SER A 37 -30.63 -12.11 23.72
N PRO A 38 -30.72 -13.40 24.13
CA PRO A 38 -31.13 -14.47 23.22
C PRO A 38 -32.61 -14.38 22.86
N ALA A 39 -32.90 -14.34 21.57
CA ALA A 39 -34.26 -14.39 21.03
C ALA A 39 -34.88 -15.78 21.19
N PRO A 40 -36.20 -15.89 21.43
CA PRO A 40 -36.88 -17.19 21.55
C PRO A 40 -36.93 -17.89 20.19
N ALA A 41 -36.74 -19.23 20.22
CA ALA A 41 -36.79 -20.08 19.04
C ALA A 41 -38.18 -20.01 18.37
N ALA A 42 -38.23 -19.48 17.16
CA ALA A 42 -39.39 -19.52 16.30
C ALA A 42 -39.51 -20.90 15.65
N ALA A 43 -40.70 -21.48 15.74
CA ALA A 43 -41.07 -22.75 15.14
C ALA A 43 -40.87 -22.75 13.63
N ALA A 44 -40.37 -23.87 13.09
CA ALA A 44 -40.14 -24.09 11.66
C ALA A 44 -41.47 -23.99 10.87
N PRO A 45 -41.50 -23.23 9.75
CA PRO A 45 -42.60 -23.22 8.82
C PRO A 45 -42.63 -24.50 7.98
N ALA A 46 -43.84 -25.02 7.75
CA ALA A 46 -44.10 -26.18 6.89
C ALA A 46 -43.57 -25.95 5.45
N PRO A 47 -43.18 -27.02 4.71
CA PRO A 47 -42.61 -26.87 3.36
C PRO A 47 -43.65 -26.32 2.39
N ALA A 48 -43.30 -25.23 1.72
CA ALA A 48 -44.07 -24.63 0.65
C ALA A 48 -44.08 -25.56 -0.58
N PRO A 49 -45.20 -25.63 -1.33
CA PRO A 49 -45.28 -26.42 -2.58
C PRO A 49 -44.27 -25.88 -3.61
N ALA A 50 -43.63 -26.82 -4.34
CA ALA A 50 -42.63 -26.51 -5.38
C ALA A 50 -43.25 -25.58 -6.42
N PRO A 51 -42.54 -24.53 -6.85
CA PRO A 51 -42.99 -23.66 -7.93
C PRO A 51 -42.99 -24.44 -9.25
N ALA A 52 -44.15 -24.44 -9.91
CA ALA A 52 -44.30 -24.97 -11.25
C ALA A 52 -43.31 -24.27 -12.18
N SER A 53 -42.55 -25.05 -12.95
CA SER A 53 -41.63 -24.57 -13.99
C SER A 53 -42.47 -23.85 -15.08
N GLY A 54 -42.54 -22.52 -14.94
CA GLY A 54 -43.01 -21.67 -16.05
C GLY A 54 -41.98 -21.67 -17.15
N PRO A 55 -42.39 -21.33 -18.40
CA PRO A 55 -41.48 -21.27 -19.56
C PRO A 55 -40.30 -20.33 -19.24
N ALA A 56 -39.09 -20.78 -19.54
CA ALA A 56 -37.88 -19.97 -19.44
C ALA A 56 -38.07 -18.67 -20.22
N VAL A 57 -38.35 -17.58 -19.48
CA VAL A 57 -38.31 -16.25 -20.06
C VAL A 57 -36.84 -16.03 -20.40
N ALA A 58 -36.55 -15.91 -21.71
CA ALA A 58 -35.24 -15.48 -22.16
C ALA A 58 -34.91 -14.17 -21.41
N GLU A 59 -33.92 -14.19 -20.53
CA GLU A 59 -33.36 -12.97 -19.95
C GLU A 59 -32.75 -12.19 -21.11
N GLU A 60 -33.56 -11.34 -21.76
CA GLU A 60 -33.00 -10.21 -22.49
C GLU A 60 -32.07 -9.51 -21.50
N ALA A 61 -30.80 -9.35 -21.87
CA ALA A 61 -29.80 -8.64 -21.06
C ALA A 61 -30.28 -7.19 -20.87
N VAL A 62 -31.12 -6.99 -19.87
CA VAL A 62 -31.60 -5.65 -19.48
C VAL A 62 -30.35 -4.91 -19.01
N ASP A 63 -29.93 -3.94 -19.85
CA ASP A 63 -28.79 -3.05 -19.54
C ASP A 63 -29.05 -2.48 -18.14
N ASN A 64 -28.21 -2.83 -17.16
CA ASN A 64 -28.43 -2.49 -15.76
C ASN A 64 -28.46 -0.95 -15.61
N PRO A 65 -29.61 -0.33 -15.37
CA PRO A 65 -29.75 1.13 -15.36
C PRO A 65 -29.00 1.79 -14.20
N TYR A 66 -28.49 0.99 -13.23
CA TYR A 66 -27.78 1.45 -12.04
C TYR A 66 -26.30 1.00 -12.04
N GLY A 67 -25.75 0.55 -13.19
CA GLY A 67 -24.38 0.09 -13.31
C GLY A 67 -23.34 1.21 -13.37
N LEU A 68 -22.05 0.83 -13.41
CA LEU A 68 -20.91 1.77 -13.54
C LEU A 68 -21.05 2.73 -14.73
N LYS A 69 -21.67 2.29 -15.84
CA LYS A 69 -21.93 3.10 -17.05
C LYS A 69 -22.94 4.21 -16.75
N ALA A 70 -24.00 3.89 -16.01
CA ALA A 70 -24.99 4.88 -15.58
C ALA A 70 -24.38 5.90 -14.65
N LEU A 71 -23.59 5.45 -13.67
CA LEU A 71 -22.86 6.29 -12.71
C LEU A 71 -21.90 7.25 -13.40
N TRP A 72 -21.23 6.83 -14.49
CA TRP A 72 -20.38 7.72 -15.27
C TRP A 72 -21.16 8.73 -16.09
N ASN A 73 -22.28 8.36 -16.68
CA ASN A 73 -23.07 9.23 -17.55
C ASN A 73 -23.94 10.21 -16.77
N GLN A 74 -24.58 9.76 -15.68
CA GLN A 74 -25.58 10.50 -14.93
C GLN A 74 -25.02 11.08 -13.62
N GLY A 75 -23.87 10.58 -13.14
CA GLY A 75 -23.25 11.00 -11.91
C GLY A 75 -22.80 12.46 -11.95
N ASP A 76 -22.91 13.13 -10.80
CA ASP A 76 -22.45 14.50 -10.58
C ASP A 76 -20.94 14.64 -10.67
N PHE A 77 -20.45 15.87 -10.77
CA PHE A 77 -19.01 16.18 -10.76
C PHE A 77 -18.28 15.56 -9.57
N VAL A 78 -18.87 15.57 -8.37
CA VAL A 78 -18.27 14.99 -7.15
C VAL A 78 -18.18 13.46 -7.26
N ALA A 79 -19.24 12.82 -7.75
CA ALA A 79 -19.25 11.36 -7.97
C ALA A 79 -18.16 10.94 -8.96
N LYS A 80 -18.04 11.63 -10.09
CA LYS A 80 -17.00 11.39 -11.11
C LYS A 80 -15.60 11.63 -10.54
N GLY A 81 -15.41 12.72 -9.77
CA GLY A 81 -14.16 13.03 -9.10
C GLY A 81 -13.73 11.93 -8.12
N THR A 82 -14.66 11.41 -7.32
CA THR A 82 -14.43 10.31 -6.39
C THR A 82 -14.00 9.05 -7.11
N LEU A 83 -14.66 8.70 -8.22
CA LEU A 83 -14.28 7.54 -9.05
C LEU A 83 -12.88 7.69 -9.65
N ILE A 84 -12.53 8.87 -10.16
CA ILE A 84 -11.21 9.15 -10.72
C ILE A 84 -10.13 9.00 -9.64
N ILE A 85 -10.36 9.54 -8.44
CA ILE A 85 -9.44 9.39 -7.30
C ILE A 85 -9.24 7.92 -6.98
N MET A 86 -10.31 7.13 -6.86
CA MET A 86 -10.22 5.70 -6.58
C MET A 86 -9.50 4.93 -7.70
N LEU A 87 -9.70 5.32 -8.97
CA LEU A 87 -8.98 4.73 -10.10
C LEU A 87 -7.48 5.00 -10.02
N ILE A 88 -7.07 6.24 -9.71
CA ILE A 88 -5.67 6.62 -9.54
C ILE A 88 -5.06 5.84 -8.37
N MET A 89 -5.75 5.76 -7.24
CA MET A 89 -5.31 4.99 -6.06
C MET A 89 -5.13 3.51 -6.40
N SER A 90 -6.07 2.92 -7.12
CA SER A 90 -6.02 1.52 -7.58
C SER A 90 -4.83 1.29 -8.51
N MET A 91 -4.71 2.08 -9.59
CA MET A 91 -3.61 1.94 -10.55
C MET A 91 -2.24 2.12 -9.89
N GLY A 92 -2.08 3.15 -9.04
CA GLY A 92 -0.85 3.38 -8.29
C GLY A 92 -0.49 2.22 -7.36
N SER A 93 -1.49 1.65 -6.67
CA SER A 93 -1.29 0.48 -5.80
C SER A 93 -0.84 -0.74 -6.59
N TRP A 94 -1.48 -1.07 -7.71
CA TRP A 94 -1.09 -2.20 -8.58
C TRP A 94 0.27 -2.00 -9.21
N TYR A 95 0.58 -0.79 -9.70
CA TYR A 95 1.89 -0.44 -10.24
C TYR A 95 3.01 -0.74 -9.24
N ILE A 96 2.85 -0.28 -7.98
CA ILE A 96 3.84 -0.51 -6.91
C ILE A 96 3.95 -2.01 -6.58
N ILE A 97 2.84 -2.78 -6.58
CA ILE A 97 2.90 -4.23 -6.37
C ILE A 97 3.80 -4.89 -7.40
N PHE A 98 3.55 -4.65 -8.69
CA PHE A 98 4.28 -5.31 -9.76
C PHE A 98 5.76 -4.89 -9.79
N THR A 99 6.05 -3.59 -9.68
CA THR A 99 7.42 -3.08 -9.69
C THR A 99 8.24 -3.61 -8.51
N LYS A 100 7.69 -3.57 -7.30
CA LYS A 100 8.36 -4.07 -6.10
C LYS A 100 8.48 -5.59 -6.09
N LEU A 101 7.50 -6.31 -6.60
CA LEU A 101 7.60 -7.76 -6.75
C LEU A 101 8.78 -8.14 -7.66
N PHE A 102 8.90 -7.46 -8.80
CA PHE A 102 9.98 -7.70 -9.75
C PHE A 102 11.35 -7.37 -9.13
N GLU A 103 11.47 -6.20 -8.49
CA GLU A 103 12.69 -5.77 -7.79
C GLU A 103 13.11 -6.79 -6.72
N GLN A 104 12.17 -7.23 -5.87
CA GLN A 104 12.45 -8.24 -4.84
C GLN A 104 12.84 -9.59 -5.41
N GLN A 105 12.21 -10.03 -6.50
CA GLN A 105 12.59 -11.29 -7.15
C GLN A 105 14.01 -11.23 -7.70
N GLN A 106 14.39 -10.11 -8.32
CA GLN A 106 15.74 -9.90 -8.82
C GLN A 106 16.76 -9.89 -7.67
N MET A 107 16.46 -9.21 -6.57
CA MET A 107 17.31 -9.20 -5.38
C MET A 107 17.49 -10.59 -4.77
N MET A 108 16.41 -11.37 -4.64
CA MET A 108 16.48 -12.74 -4.12
C MET A 108 17.29 -13.67 -5.01
N LYS A 109 17.20 -13.52 -6.34
CA LYS A 109 18.05 -14.28 -7.28
C LYS A 109 19.51 -13.89 -7.11
N SER A 110 19.81 -12.59 -7.07
CA SER A 110 21.17 -12.08 -6.86
C SER A 110 21.75 -12.49 -5.50
N ALA A 111 20.92 -12.61 -4.45
CA ALA A 111 21.32 -13.08 -3.15
C ALA A 111 21.84 -14.53 -3.19
N ARG A 112 21.08 -15.42 -3.84
CA ARG A 112 21.39 -16.85 -3.87
C ARG A 112 22.57 -17.21 -4.77
N SER A 113 22.60 -16.67 -6.01
CA SER A 113 23.63 -16.99 -7.00
C SER A 113 24.86 -16.11 -6.88
N GLY A 114 24.67 -14.81 -6.56
CA GLY A 114 25.75 -13.83 -6.51
C GLY A 114 26.61 -13.96 -5.25
N ALA A 115 25.99 -14.18 -4.08
CA ALA A 115 26.74 -14.36 -2.84
C ALA A 115 27.64 -15.60 -2.90
N ASP A 116 27.13 -16.74 -3.38
CA ASP A 116 27.93 -17.97 -3.54
C ASP A 116 29.11 -17.79 -4.50
N ALA A 117 28.89 -17.08 -5.61
CA ALA A 117 29.94 -16.80 -6.58
C ALA A 117 31.00 -15.83 -6.02
N PHE A 118 30.55 -14.83 -5.25
CA PHE A 118 31.43 -13.87 -4.58
C PHE A 118 32.41 -14.58 -3.61
N TRP A 119 31.89 -15.49 -2.76
CA TRP A 119 32.69 -16.16 -1.75
C TRP A 119 33.64 -17.24 -2.32
N LYS A 120 33.37 -17.73 -3.54
CA LYS A 120 34.25 -18.67 -4.24
C LYS A 120 35.37 -17.98 -5.03
N ALA A 121 35.36 -16.66 -5.13
CA ALA A 121 36.35 -15.90 -5.89
C ALA A 121 37.69 -15.87 -5.16
N ALA A 122 38.80 -15.79 -5.93
CA ALA A 122 40.16 -15.77 -5.40
C ALA A 122 40.50 -14.46 -4.62
N SER A 123 39.77 -13.37 -4.86
CA SER A 123 39.93 -12.11 -4.16
C SER A 123 38.62 -11.37 -4.07
N ILE A 124 38.50 -10.41 -3.13
CA ILE A 124 37.31 -9.54 -2.97
C ILE A 124 37.01 -8.76 -4.26
N LYS A 125 38.04 -8.26 -4.95
CA LYS A 125 37.90 -7.53 -6.23
C LYS A 125 37.41 -8.46 -7.36
N ALA A 126 37.86 -9.70 -7.40
CA ALA A 126 37.38 -10.71 -8.35
C ALA A 126 35.92 -11.10 -8.03
N GLY A 127 35.58 -11.25 -6.74
CA GLY A 127 34.22 -11.51 -6.28
C GLY A 127 33.24 -10.41 -6.66
N LEU A 128 33.69 -9.14 -6.64
CA LEU A 128 32.86 -8.02 -7.08
C LEU A 128 32.41 -8.16 -8.55
N GLY A 129 33.29 -8.67 -9.42
CA GLY A 129 32.96 -8.96 -10.83
C GLY A 129 31.93 -10.08 -11.01
N ALA A 130 31.80 -11.00 -10.04
CA ALA A 130 30.80 -12.06 -10.07
C ALA A 130 29.40 -11.60 -9.65
N LEU A 131 29.29 -10.42 -9.00
CA LEU A 131 28.02 -9.82 -8.61
C LEU A 131 27.39 -9.07 -9.78
N GLN A 132 26.09 -9.27 -9.97
CA GLN A 132 25.32 -8.58 -11.03
C GLN A 132 25.40 -7.05 -10.87
N GLU A 133 25.61 -6.35 -11.99
CA GLU A 133 25.58 -4.88 -12.02
C GLU A 133 24.25 -4.31 -11.52
N GLY A 134 24.35 -3.26 -10.68
CA GLY A 134 23.16 -2.63 -10.08
C GLY A 134 22.50 -3.46 -8.95
N SER A 135 23.04 -4.63 -8.58
CA SER A 135 22.51 -5.39 -7.44
C SER A 135 22.87 -4.74 -6.11
N ALA A 136 22.00 -4.94 -5.10
CA ALA A 136 22.24 -4.43 -3.75
C ALA A 136 23.53 -5.00 -3.14
N PHE A 137 23.85 -6.27 -3.41
CA PHE A 137 25.05 -6.94 -2.94
C PHE A 137 26.31 -6.32 -3.51
N ARG A 138 26.31 -6.03 -4.83
CA ARG A 138 27.43 -5.33 -5.48
C ARG A 138 27.60 -3.94 -4.91
N PHE A 139 26.52 -3.17 -4.74
CA PHE A 139 26.56 -1.85 -4.15
C PHE A 139 27.18 -1.85 -2.74
N ILE A 140 26.77 -2.78 -1.87
CA ILE A 140 27.33 -2.89 -0.52
C ILE A 140 28.82 -3.28 -0.57
N ALA A 141 29.19 -4.23 -1.44
CA ALA A 141 30.57 -4.66 -1.60
C ALA A 141 31.46 -3.53 -2.12
N GLU A 142 31.01 -2.77 -3.10
CA GLU A 142 31.73 -1.59 -3.64
C GLU A 142 31.95 -0.52 -2.56
N GLN A 143 30.91 -0.22 -1.74
CA GLN A 143 31.05 0.75 -0.66
C GLN A 143 32.01 0.28 0.44
N GLY A 144 31.95 -1.01 0.80
CA GLY A 144 32.87 -1.60 1.77
C GLY A 144 34.33 -1.61 1.29
N ILE A 145 34.57 -2.01 0.05
CA ILE A 145 35.91 -2.00 -0.58
C ILE A 145 36.44 -0.55 -0.66
N LYS A 146 35.60 0.38 -1.13
CA LYS A 146 35.97 1.80 -1.21
C LYS A 146 36.33 2.36 0.16
N ALA A 147 35.61 2.01 1.20
CA ALA A 147 35.94 2.42 2.58
C ALA A 147 37.26 1.82 3.07
N SER A 148 37.54 0.57 2.70
CA SER A 148 38.80 -0.10 3.05
C SER A 148 40.02 0.47 2.32
N ASP A 149 39.87 0.84 1.03
CA ASP A 149 40.94 1.36 0.16
C ASP A 149 41.22 2.86 0.42
N HIS A 150 40.23 3.63 0.86
CA HIS A 150 40.33 5.09 1.05
C HIS A 150 40.24 5.49 2.54
N HIS A 151 40.97 4.80 3.40
CA HIS A 151 41.14 5.20 4.80
C HIS A 151 42.42 6.02 4.98
N GLU A 152 42.53 7.14 4.21
CA GLU A 152 43.69 8.04 4.21
C GLU A 152 43.23 9.49 4.36
N GLY A 153 44.02 10.30 5.05
CA GLY A 153 43.77 11.71 5.30
C GLY A 153 43.40 12.05 6.74
N THR A 154 43.81 13.21 7.20
CA THR A 154 43.80 13.64 8.62
C THR A 154 42.42 13.57 9.29
N MET A 155 41.33 13.75 8.54
CA MET A 155 39.97 13.66 9.10
C MET A 155 39.50 12.22 9.26
N VAL A 156 39.91 11.31 8.36
CA VAL A 156 39.50 9.90 8.34
C VAL A 156 40.37 9.06 9.26
N GLU A 157 41.68 9.38 9.35
CA GLU A 157 42.64 8.72 10.25
C GLU A 157 42.30 8.88 11.73
N SER A 158 41.54 9.91 12.11
CA SER A 158 41.03 10.09 13.47
C SER A 158 39.98 9.04 13.88
N ILE A 159 39.41 8.33 12.90
CA ILE A 159 38.43 7.26 13.10
C ILE A 159 39.13 5.93 12.88
N ASP A 160 39.00 5.00 13.81
CA ASP A 160 39.53 3.65 13.63
C ASP A 160 39.01 3.00 12.33
N LYS A 161 39.92 2.33 11.61
CA LYS A 161 39.61 1.72 10.29
C LYS A 161 38.45 0.73 10.37
N HIS A 162 38.37 -0.05 11.46
CA HIS A 162 37.28 -0.97 11.69
C HIS A 162 35.93 -0.23 11.74
N THR A 163 35.88 0.83 12.55
CA THR A 163 34.70 1.67 12.72
C THR A 163 34.32 2.33 11.38
N TRP A 164 35.28 2.84 10.62
CA TRP A 164 35.05 3.48 9.32
C TRP A 164 34.41 2.50 8.30
N ILE A 165 34.96 1.30 8.15
CA ILE A 165 34.42 0.27 7.28
C ILE A 165 33.01 -0.14 7.73
N SER A 166 32.81 -0.37 9.05
CA SER A 166 31.51 -0.71 9.61
C SER A 166 30.45 0.33 9.28
N MET A 167 30.73 1.59 9.55
CA MET A 167 29.81 2.70 9.25
C MET A 167 29.48 2.80 7.76
N SER A 168 30.43 2.52 6.87
CA SER A 168 30.23 2.57 5.42
C SER A 168 29.32 1.44 4.94
N VAL A 169 29.56 0.22 5.42
CA VAL A 169 28.76 -0.98 5.10
C VAL A 169 27.33 -0.84 5.67
N ASP A 170 27.21 -0.34 6.90
CA ASP A 170 25.91 -0.11 7.54
C ASP A 170 25.10 0.95 6.81
N ARG A 171 25.74 2.05 6.40
CA ARG A 171 25.11 3.09 5.58
C ARG A 171 24.64 2.55 4.23
N ALA A 172 25.45 1.73 3.56
CA ALA A 172 25.08 1.10 2.31
C ALA A 172 23.88 0.15 2.49
N THR A 173 23.91 -0.67 3.55
CA THR A 173 22.81 -1.57 3.92
C THR A 173 21.54 -0.81 4.26
N GLY A 174 21.64 0.30 4.98
CA GLY A 174 20.52 1.21 5.29
C GLY A 174 19.91 1.82 4.03
N SER A 175 20.74 2.21 3.05
CA SER A 175 20.28 2.72 1.76
C SER A 175 19.49 1.66 0.97
N VAL A 176 19.93 0.41 0.98
CA VAL A 176 19.18 -0.71 0.39
C VAL A 176 17.84 -0.93 1.10
N GLN A 177 17.83 -0.85 2.43
CA GLN A 177 16.60 -0.96 3.23
C GLN A 177 15.60 0.15 2.90
N SER A 178 16.06 1.40 2.81
CA SER A 178 15.22 2.54 2.44
C SER A 178 14.59 2.33 1.06
N ARG A 179 15.40 1.95 0.06
CA ARG A 179 14.92 1.67 -1.30
C ARG A 179 13.85 0.57 -1.35
N LEU A 180 13.99 -0.48 -0.54
CA LEU A 180 12.96 -1.53 -0.45
C LEU A 180 11.64 -1.03 0.15
N GLN A 181 11.69 0.02 0.98
CA GLN A 181 10.50 0.62 1.60
C GLN A 181 9.80 1.65 0.71
N ASP A 182 10.45 2.11 -0.38
CA ASP A 182 9.85 3.08 -1.29
C ASP A 182 8.51 2.58 -1.84
N GLY A 183 7.52 3.46 -1.84
CA GLY A 183 6.17 3.18 -2.30
C GLY A 183 5.28 2.41 -1.31
N LEU A 184 5.84 1.81 -0.24
CA LEU A 184 5.01 1.12 0.77
C LEU A 184 4.10 2.10 1.51
N ALA A 185 4.59 3.32 1.79
CA ALA A 185 3.79 4.38 2.44
C ALA A 185 2.54 4.73 1.62
N PHE A 186 2.68 4.87 0.30
CA PHE A 186 1.55 5.12 -0.59
C PHE A 186 0.48 4.02 -0.46
N ARG A 187 0.89 2.76 -0.45
CA ARG A 187 -0.04 1.63 -0.34
C ARG A 187 -0.71 1.55 1.01
N ALA A 188 0.01 1.83 2.10
CA ALA A 188 -0.56 1.95 3.44
C ALA A 188 -1.64 3.04 3.45
N THR A 189 -1.36 4.20 2.85
CA THR A 189 -2.31 5.30 2.72
C THR A 189 -3.53 4.88 1.90
N VAL A 190 -3.35 4.28 0.72
CA VAL A 190 -4.48 3.80 -0.10
C VAL A 190 -5.32 2.80 0.68
N GLY A 191 -4.70 1.82 1.33
CA GLY A 191 -5.41 0.81 2.11
C GLY A 191 -6.26 1.38 3.25
N SER A 192 -5.77 2.42 3.91
CA SER A 192 -6.49 3.07 5.02
C SER A 192 -7.51 4.12 4.55
N THR A 193 -7.27 4.82 3.43
CA THR A 193 -8.12 5.95 3.02
C THR A 193 -9.15 5.59 1.95
N ALA A 194 -8.92 4.58 1.10
CA ALA A 194 -9.85 4.21 0.04
C ALA A 194 -11.28 3.89 0.53
N PRO A 195 -11.49 3.19 1.67
CA PRO A 195 -12.84 2.97 2.21
C PRO A 195 -13.55 4.28 2.55
N PHE A 196 -12.83 5.27 3.08
CA PHE A 196 -13.39 6.58 3.43
C PHE A 196 -13.72 7.42 2.20
N VAL A 197 -12.92 7.30 1.14
CA VAL A 197 -13.22 7.93 -0.15
C VAL A 197 -14.50 7.32 -0.75
N GLY A 198 -14.67 5.99 -0.66
CA GLY A 198 -15.89 5.30 -1.06
C GLY A 198 -17.11 5.73 -0.21
N LEU A 199 -16.94 5.79 1.11
CA LEU A 199 -17.98 6.27 2.03
C LEU A 199 -18.38 7.73 1.74
N PHE A 200 -17.42 8.59 1.46
CA PHE A 200 -17.71 9.96 1.05
C PHE A 200 -18.63 10.00 -0.20
N GLY A 201 -18.31 9.16 -1.20
CA GLY A 201 -19.17 9.02 -2.38
C GLY A 201 -20.58 8.54 -2.05
N THR A 202 -20.73 7.63 -1.08
CA THR A 202 -22.04 7.16 -0.60
C THR A 202 -22.83 8.26 0.05
N VAL A 203 -22.23 8.99 0.99
CA VAL A 203 -22.89 10.11 1.69
C VAL A 203 -23.33 11.18 0.69
N TRP A 204 -22.48 11.51 -0.27
CA TRP A 204 -22.81 12.48 -1.32
C TRP A 204 -23.97 12.02 -2.20
N GLY A 205 -23.97 10.77 -2.64
CA GLY A 205 -25.04 10.20 -3.46
C GLY A 205 -26.40 10.18 -2.74
N ILE A 206 -26.41 9.80 -1.45
CA ILE A 206 -27.62 9.84 -0.62
C ILE A 206 -28.10 11.29 -0.43
N TYR A 207 -27.20 12.23 -0.16
CA TYR A 207 -27.53 13.64 -0.07
C TYR A 207 -28.24 14.14 -1.34
N ASN A 208 -27.70 13.83 -2.51
CA ASN A 208 -28.31 14.20 -3.79
C ASN A 208 -29.67 13.56 -4.00
N ALA A 209 -29.87 12.30 -3.57
CA ALA A 209 -31.15 11.63 -3.62
C ALA A 209 -32.19 12.39 -2.79
N LEU A 210 -31.84 12.79 -1.56
CA LEU A 210 -32.73 13.54 -0.68
C LEU A 210 -33.08 14.93 -1.23
N VAL A 211 -32.12 15.62 -1.84
CA VAL A 211 -32.34 16.92 -2.48
C VAL A 211 -33.34 16.76 -3.64
N LYS A 212 -33.19 15.76 -4.49
CA LYS A 212 -34.09 15.47 -5.61
C LYS A 212 -35.52 15.18 -5.13
N ILE A 213 -35.69 14.44 -4.03
CA ILE A 213 -36.99 14.18 -3.40
C ILE A 213 -37.60 15.50 -2.90
N GLY A 214 -36.84 16.32 -2.18
CA GLY A 214 -37.30 17.59 -1.64
C GLY A 214 -37.79 18.55 -2.71
N ILE A 215 -37.09 18.64 -3.84
CA ILE A 215 -37.47 19.50 -4.98
C ILE A 215 -38.73 18.97 -5.69
N SER A 216 -38.84 17.64 -5.85
CA SER A 216 -39.95 17.04 -6.61
C SER A 216 -41.26 16.91 -5.80
N GLY A 217 -41.21 17.10 -4.48
CA GLY A 217 -42.35 16.94 -3.60
C GLY A 217 -42.96 15.54 -3.53
N GLN A 218 -42.40 14.58 -4.26
CA GLN A 218 -42.86 13.21 -4.33
C GLN A 218 -41.73 12.23 -4.04
N ALA A 219 -41.84 11.46 -2.96
CA ALA A 219 -40.96 10.36 -2.59
C ALA A 219 -41.38 9.12 -3.38
N SER A 220 -40.99 9.02 -4.68
CA SER A 220 -41.16 7.80 -5.44
C SER A 220 -39.90 6.95 -5.44
N ILE A 221 -40.04 5.64 -5.35
CA ILE A 221 -38.92 4.68 -5.33
C ILE A 221 -38.05 4.85 -6.57
N ASP A 222 -38.66 5.11 -7.73
CA ASP A 222 -37.94 5.26 -9.00
C ASP A 222 -36.96 6.43 -9.02
N LYS A 223 -37.22 7.48 -8.24
CA LYS A 223 -36.33 8.66 -8.13
C LYS A 223 -35.18 8.45 -7.14
N VAL A 224 -35.32 7.51 -6.24
CA VAL A 224 -34.36 7.25 -5.16
C VAL A 224 -33.45 6.08 -5.49
N ALA A 225 -33.98 5.03 -6.13
CA ALA A 225 -33.26 3.78 -6.39
C ALA A 225 -31.95 4.02 -7.18
N GLY A 226 -31.95 4.90 -8.18
CA GLY A 226 -30.75 5.24 -8.95
C GLY A 226 -29.62 5.82 -8.09
N PRO A 227 -29.80 7.02 -7.52
CA PRO A 227 -28.75 7.66 -6.71
C PRO A 227 -28.29 6.85 -5.51
N VAL A 228 -29.18 6.08 -4.87
CA VAL A 228 -28.80 5.18 -3.76
C VAL A 228 -28.00 4.01 -4.28
N GLY A 229 -28.40 3.37 -5.39
CA GLY A 229 -27.64 2.31 -6.01
C GLY A 229 -26.22 2.74 -6.41
N GLU A 230 -26.11 3.92 -7.04
CA GLU A 230 -24.82 4.53 -7.38
C GLU A 230 -23.95 4.77 -6.15
N ALA A 231 -24.54 5.27 -5.07
CA ALA A 231 -23.84 5.50 -3.81
C ALA A 231 -23.26 4.19 -3.25
N LEU A 232 -24.03 3.11 -3.19
CA LEU A 232 -23.57 1.80 -2.70
C LEU A 232 -22.41 1.23 -3.52
N ILE A 233 -22.42 1.43 -4.84
CA ILE A 233 -21.34 1.02 -5.73
C ILE A 233 -20.03 1.73 -5.36
N MET A 234 -20.06 3.02 -5.00
CA MET A 234 -18.87 3.75 -4.60
C MET A 234 -18.20 3.16 -3.36
N THR A 235 -18.98 2.78 -2.35
CA THR A 235 -18.44 2.08 -1.17
C THR A 235 -17.85 0.73 -1.54
N ALA A 236 -18.52 -0.06 -2.39
CA ALA A 236 -18.01 -1.34 -2.85
C ALA A 236 -16.68 -1.19 -3.60
N ILE A 237 -16.54 -0.17 -4.48
CA ILE A 237 -15.29 0.13 -5.17
C ILE A 237 -14.21 0.56 -4.17
N GLY A 238 -14.53 1.41 -3.19
CA GLY A 238 -13.60 1.84 -2.15
C GLY A 238 -12.99 0.66 -1.39
N LEU A 239 -13.82 -0.30 -1.00
CA LEU A 239 -13.38 -1.56 -0.38
C LEU A 239 -12.60 -2.44 -1.36
N GLY A 240 -13.05 -2.54 -2.61
CA GLY A 240 -12.35 -3.26 -3.68
C GLY A 240 -10.95 -2.75 -3.97
N VAL A 241 -10.70 -1.45 -3.78
CA VAL A 241 -9.37 -0.83 -3.89
C VAL A 241 -8.54 -1.05 -2.62
N ALA A 242 -9.15 -0.92 -1.44
CA ALA A 242 -8.45 -1.00 -0.16
C ALA A 242 -7.89 -2.40 0.12
N VAL A 243 -8.70 -3.45 -0.09
CA VAL A 243 -8.33 -4.84 0.28
C VAL A 243 -7.05 -5.30 -0.42
N PRO A 244 -6.90 -5.21 -1.76
CA PRO A 244 -5.66 -5.58 -2.43
C PRO A 244 -4.47 -4.71 -2.01
N ALA A 245 -4.70 -3.41 -1.73
CA ALA A 245 -3.66 -2.51 -1.26
C ALA A 245 -3.07 -2.96 0.08
N VAL A 246 -3.91 -3.28 1.07
CA VAL A 246 -3.48 -3.76 2.40
C VAL A 246 -2.84 -5.13 2.31
N MET A 247 -3.45 -6.08 1.60
CA MET A 247 -2.90 -7.43 1.45
C MET A 247 -1.51 -7.42 0.83
N GLY A 248 -1.36 -6.69 -0.27
CA GLY A 248 -0.09 -6.58 -0.94
C GLY A 248 0.95 -5.78 -0.13
N TYR A 249 0.55 -4.75 0.65
CA TYR A 249 1.42 -4.06 1.59
C TYR A 249 2.01 -5.03 2.61
N ASN A 250 1.18 -5.80 3.30
CA ASN A 250 1.61 -6.76 4.30
C ASN A 250 2.49 -7.88 3.72
N TRP A 251 2.18 -8.31 2.49
CA TRP A 251 2.97 -9.31 1.80
C TRP A 251 4.35 -8.79 1.39
N LEU A 252 4.44 -7.56 0.85
CA LEU A 252 5.71 -6.93 0.48
C LEU A 252 6.60 -6.69 1.70
N ILE A 253 6.04 -6.24 2.84
CA ILE A 253 6.82 -6.07 4.08
C ILE A 253 7.46 -7.39 4.51
N ARG A 254 6.72 -8.49 4.50
CA ARG A 254 7.28 -9.80 4.85
C ARG A 254 8.41 -10.23 3.91
N ARG A 255 8.23 -10.00 2.62
CA ARG A 255 9.29 -10.28 1.64
C ARG A 255 10.50 -9.36 1.80
N ASN A 256 10.28 -8.07 2.04
CA ASN A 256 11.38 -7.13 2.32
C ASN A 256 12.22 -7.59 3.50
N LYS A 257 11.58 -8.08 4.57
CA LYS A 257 12.30 -8.64 5.72
C LYS A 257 13.21 -9.79 5.30
N ALA A 258 12.70 -10.77 4.55
CA ALA A 258 13.49 -11.90 4.09
C ALA A 258 14.69 -11.50 3.21
N VAL A 259 14.50 -10.49 2.32
CA VAL A 259 15.59 -9.93 1.51
C VAL A 259 16.62 -9.23 2.40
N MET A 260 16.16 -8.43 3.38
CA MET A 260 17.05 -7.72 4.29
C MET A 260 17.84 -8.65 5.21
N ASP A 261 17.26 -9.75 5.65
CA ASP A 261 17.97 -10.73 6.48
C ASP A 261 19.18 -11.32 5.70
N GLN A 262 19.01 -11.66 4.41
CA GLN A 262 20.11 -12.12 3.55
C GLN A 262 21.12 -11.00 3.26
N THR A 263 20.65 -9.78 3.05
CA THR A 263 21.52 -8.62 2.82
C THR A 263 22.39 -8.32 4.03
N LYS A 264 21.83 -8.37 5.23
CA LYS A 264 22.55 -8.16 6.49
C LYS A 264 23.58 -9.28 6.76
N ALA A 265 23.23 -10.55 6.49
CA ALA A 265 24.17 -11.65 6.60
C ALA A 265 25.38 -11.42 5.68
N PHE A 266 25.14 -11.13 4.40
CA PHE A 266 26.20 -10.81 3.45
C PHE A 266 27.06 -9.61 3.90
N SER A 267 26.45 -8.55 4.44
CA SER A 267 27.15 -7.37 4.95
C SER A 267 28.07 -7.70 6.12
N ALA A 268 27.62 -8.56 7.05
CA ALA A 268 28.42 -8.98 8.20
C ALA A 268 29.61 -9.85 7.78
N ASP A 269 29.39 -10.78 6.85
CA ASP A 269 30.46 -11.63 6.32
C ASP A 269 31.49 -10.78 5.54
N LEU A 270 31.03 -9.85 4.70
CA LEU A 270 31.88 -8.92 3.96
C LEU A 270 32.73 -8.06 4.90
N HIS A 271 32.11 -7.49 5.93
CA HIS A 271 32.80 -6.71 6.94
C HIS A 271 33.93 -7.50 7.60
N SER A 272 33.65 -8.75 8.00
CA SER A 272 34.63 -9.64 8.62
C SER A 272 35.84 -9.92 7.68
N VAL A 273 35.59 -10.12 6.40
CA VAL A 273 36.65 -10.39 5.40
C VAL A 273 37.47 -9.13 5.09
N LEU A 274 36.82 -7.95 5.00
CA LEU A 274 37.52 -6.67 4.79
C LEU A 274 38.46 -6.33 5.95
N LEU A 275 38.10 -6.70 7.17
CA LEU A 275 38.94 -6.51 8.36
C LEU A 275 40.08 -7.51 8.45
N ALA A 276 39.85 -8.75 8.06
CA ALA A 276 40.88 -9.79 8.08
C ALA A 276 42.04 -9.50 7.11
N GLY A 277 41.91 -8.49 6.25
CA GLY A 277 43.00 -8.05 5.36
C GLY A 277 43.48 -9.11 4.36
N LYS A 278 42.70 -10.17 4.11
CA LYS A 278 43.07 -11.16 3.07
C LYS A 278 42.94 -10.51 1.69
N ARG A 279 44.08 -10.27 1.10
CA ARG A 279 44.27 -9.76 -0.27
C ARG A 279 43.67 -10.72 -1.30
#